data_9c1637cd08005d6e9c70f379da8cb99c
#
_entry.id   9c1637cd08005d6e9c70f379da8cb99c
#
_cell.length_a   1.000
_cell.length_b   1.000
_cell.length_c   1.000
_cell.angle_alpha   90.00
_cell.angle_beta   90.00
_cell.angle_gamma   90.00
#
_symmetry.space_group_name_H-M   'P 1'
#
loop_
_entity.id
_entity.type
_entity.pdbx_description
1 polymer ?
#
loop_
_entity_poly.entity_id
_entity_poly.type
_entity_poly.pdbx_seq_one_letter_code
_entity_poly.pdbx_strand_id
1 'polypeptide(L)'
;MEKRRFWKNKYFSNQSLRTKLILPVIITMAVSLGTNLLLFGRIDTIVKNMDQVYATNIRLGELEGLLTELESNVYQYLNIQSQEALDAFERNRNVFEAMVEEIDDTITDHPARRMERNIRSLALSWLELTDEAIQAKKRHDVTSYKASYEEIQKLYTYLQAYIRGLDDLRFKANSENYDVLYRYLRYLE
;
A
#
# COMPACT_ATOMS: atom_id res chain seq x y z
N MET A 1 42.94 -26.54 -43.65
CA MET A 1 43.03 -27.66 -42.70
C MET A 1 43.07 -27.11 -41.28
N GLU A 2 41.96 -27.05 -40.62
CA GLU A 2 41.77 -26.39 -39.33
C GLU A 2 41.79 -27.45 -38.21
N LYS A 3 42.83 -27.42 -37.39
CA LYS A 3 42.97 -28.34 -36.24
C LYS A 3 42.01 -27.95 -35.16
N ARG A 4 40.87 -28.66 -35.04
CA ARG A 4 39.99 -28.63 -33.84
C ARG A 4 40.79 -29.16 -32.67
N ARG A 5 41.25 -28.25 -31.77
CA ARG A 5 41.80 -28.60 -30.45
C ARG A 5 40.67 -29.09 -29.56
N PHE A 6 40.49 -30.39 -29.46
CA PHE A 6 39.73 -31.03 -28.41
C PHE A 6 40.42 -30.76 -27.06
N TRP A 7 39.79 -29.94 -26.23
CA TRP A 7 40.16 -29.81 -24.81
C TRP A 7 39.87 -31.16 -24.16
N LYS A 8 40.85 -32.06 -24.10
CA LYS A 8 40.81 -33.22 -23.23
C LYS A 8 40.94 -32.74 -21.81
N ASN A 9 39.83 -32.72 -21.07
CA ASN A 9 39.74 -32.35 -19.68
C ASN A 9 40.50 -33.42 -18.86
N LYS A 10 41.77 -33.16 -18.57
CA LYS A 10 42.74 -34.06 -17.92
C LYS A 10 42.33 -34.46 -16.49
N TYR A 11 41.32 -33.76 -15.94
CA TYR A 11 40.83 -34.03 -14.58
C TYR A 11 39.87 -35.23 -14.49
N PHE A 12 39.25 -35.65 -15.60
CA PHE A 12 38.30 -36.80 -15.60
C PHE A 12 38.92 -38.15 -15.90
N SER A 13 40.22 -38.20 -16.26
CA SER A 13 40.84 -39.41 -16.80
C SER A 13 41.20 -40.45 -15.72
N ASN A 14 41.46 -40.04 -14.46
CA ASN A 14 41.98 -40.91 -13.41
C ASN A 14 40.98 -41.22 -12.27
N GLN A 15 39.71 -40.84 -12.41
CA GLN A 15 38.71 -41.12 -11.41
C GLN A 15 38.02 -42.48 -11.60
N SER A 16 37.72 -43.18 -10.49
CA SER A 16 37.01 -44.45 -10.54
C SER A 16 35.63 -44.27 -11.21
N LEU A 17 35.12 -45.32 -11.85
CA LEU A 17 33.82 -45.28 -12.54
C LEU A 17 32.70 -44.82 -11.61
N ARG A 18 32.77 -45.14 -10.31
CA ARG A 18 31.85 -44.69 -9.29
C ARG A 18 31.86 -43.18 -9.09
N THR A 19 33.05 -42.55 -9.05
CA THR A 19 33.16 -41.07 -8.91
C THR A 19 32.64 -40.35 -10.14
N LYS A 20 32.78 -40.90 -11.33
CA LYS A 20 32.25 -40.33 -12.59
C LYS A 20 30.71 -40.36 -12.64
N LEU A 21 30.07 -41.31 -11.98
CA LEU A 21 28.64 -41.40 -11.90
C LEU A 21 28.05 -40.58 -10.74
N ILE A 22 28.72 -40.57 -9.56
CA ILE A 22 28.23 -39.91 -8.36
C ILE A 22 28.41 -38.38 -8.47
N LEU A 23 29.49 -37.86 -9.05
CA LEU A 23 29.78 -36.42 -9.12
C LEU A 23 28.70 -35.61 -9.87
N PRO A 24 28.23 -36.02 -11.06
CA PRO A 24 27.13 -35.32 -11.73
C PRO A 24 25.84 -35.32 -10.92
N VAL A 25 25.52 -36.43 -10.24
CA VAL A 25 24.31 -36.52 -9.41
C VAL A 25 24.39 -35.55 -8.23
N ILE A 26 25.54 -35.48 -7.54
CA ILE A 26 25.76 -34.52 -6.44
C ILE A 26 25.65 -33.08 -6.96
N ILE A 27 26.22 -32.77 -8.13
CA ILE A 27 26.16 -31.42 -8.72
C ILE A 27 24.72 -31.06 -9.09
N THR A 28 23.98 -31.95 -9.73
CA THR A 28 22.58 -31.69 -10.09
C THR A 28 21.71 -31.52 -8.85
N MET A 29 21.93 -32.34 -7.81
CA MET A 29 21.23 -32.24 -6.54
C MET A 29 21.56 -30.90 -5.82
N ALA A 30 22.82 -30.49 -5.81
CA ALA A 30 23.25 -29.21 -5.22
C ALA A 30 22.67 -28.01 -5.98
N VAL A 31 22.66 -28.05 -7.31
CA VAL A 31 22.05 -27.01 -8.16
C VAL A 31 20.55 -26.95 -7.93
N SER A 32 19.87 -28.10 -7.92
CA SER A 32 18.43 -28.17 -7.65
C SER A 32 18.08 -27.61 -6.26
N LEU A 33 18.83 -28.00 -5.22
CA LEU A 33 18.62 -27.48 -3.87
C LEU A 33 18.87 -25.98 -3.80
N GLY A 34 19.94 -25.48 -4.42
CA GLY A 34 20.26 -24.06 -4.49
C GLY A 34 19.17 -23.25 -5.20
N THR A 35 18.67 -23.77 -6.32
CA THR A 35 17.57 -23.13 -7.07
C THR A 35 16.29 -23.07 -6.22
N ASN A 36 15.93 -24.16 -5.55
CA ASN A 36 14.76 -24.18 -4.67
C ASN A 36 14.87 -23.18 -3.52
N LEU A 37 16.03 -23.10 -2.85
CA LEU A 37 16.25 -22.11 -1.78
C LEU A 37 16.10 -20.66 -2.27
N LEU A 38 16.62 -20.35 -3.46
CA LEU A 38 16.47 -19.04 -4.06
C LEU A 38 15.01 -18.74 -4.40
N LEU A 39 14.27 -19.71 -4.94
CA LEU A 39 12.84 -19.56 -5.25
C LEU A 39 12.01 -19.35 -3.97
N PHE A 40 12.25 -20.13 -2.93
CA PHE A 40 11.58 -19.95 -1.64
C PHE A 40 11.82 -18.55 -1.05
N GLY A 41 13.06 -18.06 -1.08
CA GLY A 41 13.38 -16.71 -0.61
C GLY A 41 12.64 -15.61 -1.39
N ARG A 42 12.48 -15.80 -2.71
CA ARG A 42 11.70 -14.86 -3.55
C ARG A 42 10.22 -14.92 -3.25
N ILE A 43 9.65 -16.11 -3.09
CA ILE A 43 8.24 -16.30 -2.74
C ILE A 43 7.93 -15.66 -1.38
N ASP A 44 8.75 -15.89 -0.36
CA ASP A 44 8.59 -15.31 0.98
C ASP A 44 8.57 -13.76 0.92
N THR A 45 9.46 -13.16 0.14
CA THR A 45 9.49 -11.70 -0.06
C THR A 45 8.22 -11.19 -0.74
N ILE A 46 7.73 -11.89 -1.78
CA ILE A 46 6.49 -11.49 -2.48
C ILE A 46 5.29 -11.60 -1.54
N VAL A 47 5.16 -12.69 -0.78
CA VAL A 47 4.06 -12.89 0.17
C VAL A 47 4.06 -11.79 1.24
N LYS A 48 5.22 -11.48 1.83
CA LYS A 48 5.33 -10.38 2.81
C LYS A 48 4.92 -9.02 2.25
N ASN A 49 5.32 -8.72 1.01
CA ASN A 49 4.91 -7.48 0.35
C ASN A 49 3.39 -7.44 0.11
N MET A 50 2.80 -8.58 -0.26
CA MET A 50 1.34 -8.70 -0.45
C MET A 50 0.59 -8.49 0.86
N ASP A 51 1.03 -9.09 1.97
CA ASP A 51 0.43 -8.90 3.30
C ASP A 51 0.50 -7.44 3.74
N GLN A 52 1.62 -6.77 3.49
CA GLN A 52 1.77 -5.34 3.80
C GLN A 52 0.82 -4.47 2.96
N VAL A 53 0.69 -4.72 1.66
CA VAL A 53 -0.25 -4.00 0.79
C VAL A 53 -1.69 -4.24 1.25
N TYR A 54 -2.05 -5.49 1.57
CA TYR A 54 -3.39 -5.82 2.06
C TYR A 54 -3.73 -5.09 3.37
N ALA A 55 -2.84 -5.12 4.35
CA ALA A 55 -3.02 -4.39 5.61
C ALA A 55 -3.19 -2.88 5.38
N THR A 56 -2.44 -2.31 4.43
CA THR A 56 -2.53 -0.88 4.12
C THR A 56 -3.83 -0.53 3.40
N ASN A 57 -4.33 -1.39 2.51
CA ASN A 57 -5.62 -1.16 1.83
C ASN A 57 -6.80 -1.21 2.82
N ILE A 58 -6.75 -2.11 3.81
CA ILE A 58 -7.75 -2.11 4.91
C ILE A 58 -7.73 -0.76 5.64
N ARG A 59 -6.55 -0.24 5.99
CA ARG A 59 -6.42 1.07 6.66
C ARG A 59 -6.94 2.23 5.82
N LEU A 60 -6.74 2.21 4.49
CA LEU A 60 -7.30 3.21 3.60
C LEU A 60 -8.83 3.15 3.54
N GLY A 61 -9.40 1.95 3.53
CA GLY A 61 -10.84 1.76 3.62
C GLY A 61 -11.42 2.26 4.96
N GLU A 62 -10.75 2.00 6.07
CA GLU A 62 -11.11 2.52 7.39
C GLU A 62 -11.02 4.04 7.44
N LEU A 63 -9.98 4.63 6.85
CA LEU A 63 -9.82 6.08 6.75
C LEU A 63 -10.94 6.72 5.91
N GLU A 64 -11.32 6.13 4.79
CA GLU A 64 -12.44 6.61 3.95
C GLU A 64 -13.77 6.52 4.70
N GLY A 65 -13.99 5.43 5.41
CA GLY A 65 -15.18 5.24 6.25
C GLY A 65 -15.27 6.30 7.34
N LEU A 66 -14.19 6.54 8.05
CA LEU A 66 -14.11 7.53 9.12
C LEU A 66 -14.26 8.97 8.58
N LEU A 67 -13.67 9.28 7.44
CA LEU A 67 -13.86 10.57 6.76
C LEU A 67 -15.34 10.82 6.40
N THR A 68 -16.03 9.78 5.92
CA THR A 68 -17.47 9.85 5.59
C THR A 68 -18.33 10.08 6.84
N GLU A 69 -17.98 9.42 7.95
CA GLU A 69 -18.65 9.61 9.22
C GLU A 69 -18.44 11.03 9.78
N LEU A 70 -17.21 11.53 9.74
CA LEU A 70 -16.87 12.89 10.16
C LEU A 70 -17.63 13.93 9.32
N GLU A 71 -17.68 13.76 7.99
CA GLU A 71 -18.44 14.65 7.10
C GLU A 71 -19.92 14.66 7.45
N SER A 72 -20.52 13.49 7.67
CA SER A 72 -21.91 13.37 8.08
C SER A 72 -22.20 14.08 9.42
N ASN A 73 -21.30 13.96 10.38
CA ASN A 73 -21.41 14.64 11.66
C ASN A 73 -21.32 16.17 11.52
N VAL A 74 -20.39 16.65 10.71
CA VAL A 74 -20.26 18.08 10.37
C VAL A 74 -21.53 18.60 9.70
N TYR A 75 -22.04 17.86 8.71
CA TYR A 75 -23.29 18.20 8.02
C TYR A 75 -24.46 18.33 9.00
N GLN A 76 -24.64 17.35 9.89
CA GLN A 76 -25.72 17.37 10.88
C GLN A 76 -25.58 18.55 11.84
N TYR A 77 -24.36 18.83 12.33
CA TYR A 77 -24.16 19.97 13.21
C TYR A 77 -24.44 21.30 12.52
N LEU A 78 -23.88 21.51 11.32
CA LEU A 78 -24.04 22.77 10.60
C LEU A 78 -25.48 23.02 10.15
N ASN A 79 -26.28 22.00 9.85
CA ASN A 79 -27.64 22.14 9.40
C ASN A 79 -28.65 22.25 10.55
N ILE A 80 -28.63 21.30 11.51
CA ILE A 80 -29.65 21.16 12.57
C ILE A 80 -29.11 21.44 13.98
N GLN A 81 -27.83 21.81 14.11
CA GLN A 81 -27.17 22.07 15.39
C GLN A 81 -27.21 20.87 16.36
N SER A 82 -27.09 19.63 15.84
CA SER A 82 -27.01 18.44 16.65
C SER A 82 -25.75 18.43 17.52
N GLN A 83 -25.93 18.58 18.83
CA GLN A 83 -24.81 18.50 19.76
C GLN A 83 -24.20 17.11 19.79
N GLU A 84 -24.99 16.05 19.62
CA GLU A 84 -24.52 14.68 19.52
C GLU A 84 -23.59 14.46 18.32
N ALA A 85 -23.92 15.07 17.18
CA ALA A 85 -23.07 15.04 16.00
C ALA A 85 -21.75 15.79 16.21
N LEU A 86 -21.76 16.94 16.90
CA LEU A 86 -20.53 17.66 17.25
C LEU A 86 -19.64 16.82 18.17
N ASP A 87 -20.22 16.22 19.21
CA ASP A 87 -19.48 15.39 20.15
C ASP A 87 -18.90 14.13 19.46
N ALA A 88 -19.62 13.56 18.47
CA ALA A 88 -19.14 12.44 17.65
C ALA A 88 -17.98 12.89 16.75
N PHE A 89 -18.10 14.06 16.12
CA PHE A 89 -17.02 14.64 15.32
C PHE A 89 -15.75 14.85 16.16
N GLU A 90 -15.85 15.46 17.34
CA GLU A 90 -14.70 15.73 18.21
C GLU A 90 -14.02 14.43 18.69
N ARG A 91 -14.78 13.37 18.98
CA ARG A 91 -14.20 12.05 19.32
C ARG A 91 -13.45 11.41 18.16
N ASN A 92 -14.06 11.40 16.99
CA ASN A 92 -13.53 10.70 15.80
C ASN A 92 -12.40 11.48 15.11
N ARG A 93 -12.34 12.79 15.30
CA ARG A 93 -11.30 13.67 14.74
C ARG A 93 -9.89 13.21 15.12
N ASN A 94 -9.64 12.95 16.41
CA ASN A 94 -8.32 12.54 16.88
C ASN A 94 -7.89 11.19 16.30
N VAL A 95 -8.84 10.28 16.08
CA VAL A 95 -8.60 8.99 15.44
C VAL A 95 -8.25 9.21 13.97
N PHE A 96 -8.97 10.08 13.28
CA PHE A 96 -8.73 10.42 11.90
C PHE A 96 -7.34 11.07 11.70
N GLU A 97 -6.98 12.05 12.54
CA GLU A 97 -5.66 12.68 12.52
C GLU A 97 -4.53 11.66 12.69
N ALA A 98 -4.66 10.76 13.68
CA ALA A 98 -3.68 9.69 13.90
C ALA A 98 -3.57 8.76 12.70
N MET A 99 -4.68 8.36 12.08
CA MET A 99 -4.67 7.53 10.88
C MET A 99 -4.02 8.23 9.68
N VAL A 100 -4.24 9.54 9.51
CA VAL A 100 -3.62 10.35 8.45
C VAL A 100 -2.11 10.47 8.67
N GLU A 101 -1.66 10.59 9.91
CA GLU A 101 -0.22 10.61 10.25
C GLU A 101 0.46 9.26 10.03
N GLU A 102 -0.25 8.16 10.27
CA GLU A 102 0.22 6.79 10.05
C GLU A 102 0.26 6.39 8.57
N ILE A 103 -0.30 7.19 7.64
CA ILE A 103 -0.11 6.97 6.19
C ILE A 103 1.37 7.18 5.89
N ASP A 104 2.10 6.08 5.91
CA ASP A 104 3.55 6.08 6.09
C ASP A 104 4.33 6.16 4.78
N ASP A 105 5.49 6.83 4.91
CA ASP A 105 6.60 6.97 3.96
C ASP A 105 7.29 5.64 3.55
N THR A 106 6.78 4.48 3.96
CA THR A 106 7.43 3.17 3.76
C THR A 106 7.43 2.67 2.32
N ILE A 107 6.64 3.27 1.44
CA ILE A 107 6.56 2.84 0.04
C ILE A 107 7.55 3.60 -0.82
N THR A 108 8.44 2.84 -1.47
CA THR A 108 9.48 3.35 -2.36
C THR A 108 8.96 3.90 -3.69
N ASP A 109 7.67 3.73 -4.02
CA ASP A 109 7.09 4.19 -5.28
C ASP A 109 6.77 5.68 -5.26
N HIS A 110 7.33 6.43 -6.21
CA HIS A 110 7.18 7.88 -6.33
C HIS A 110 5.73 8.37 -6.52
N PRO A 111 4.81 7.68 -7.26
CA PRO A 111 3.42 8.11 -7.39
C PRO A 111 2.64 7.98 -6.08
N ALA A 112 2.76 6.87 -5.37
CA ALA A 112 2.08 6.63 -4.10
C ALA A 112 2.47 7.69 -3.05
N ARG A 113 3.76 7.98 -2.88
CA ARG A 113 4.25 9.02 -1.95
C ARG A 113 3.65 10.41 -2.21
N ARG A 114 3.41 10.76 -3.47
CA ARG A 114 2.76 12.05 -3.79
C ARG A 114 1.31 12.05 -3.36
N MET A 115 0.60 10.93 -3.59
CA MET A 115 -0.79 10.79 -3.15
C MET A 115 -0.91 10.83 -1.62
N GLU A 116 -0.04 10.14 -0.90
CA GLU A 116 0.01 10.14 0.57
C GLU A 116 0.21 11.55 1.14
N ARG A 117 1.16 12.31 0.61
CA ARG A 117 1.37 13.72 1.00
C ARG A 117 0.16 14.59 0.71
N ASN A 118 -0.49 14.37 -0.45
CA ASN A 118 -1.69 15.12 -0.82
C ASN A 118 -2.86 14.77 0.11
N ILE A 119 -3.05 13.49 0.44
CA ILE A 119 -4.06 13.06 1.42
C ILE A 119 -3.83 13.74 2.76
N ARG A 120 -2.59 13.72 3.28
CA ARG A 120 -2.25 14.37 4.56
C ARG A 120 -2.53 15.87 4.51
N SER A 121 -2.06 16.57 3.49
CA SER A 121 -2.27 18.01 3.34
C SER A 121 -3.77 18.37 3.22
N LEU A 122 -4.51 17.63 2.39
CA LEU A 122 -5.94 17.84 2.20
C LEU A 122 -6.74 17.53 3.47
N ALA A 123 -6.37 16.47 4.21
CA ALA A 123 -7.03 16.10 5.46
C ALA A 123 -6.86 17.19 6.53
N LEU A 124 -5.65 17.71 6.71
CA LEU A 124 -5.40 18.82 7.66
C LEU A 124 -6.16 20.07 7.26
N SER A 125 -6.15 20.45 5.96
CA SER A 125 -6.91 21.62 5.49
C SER A 125 -8.41 21.41 5.64
N TRP A 126 -8.91 20.20 5.42
CA TRP A 126 -10.32 19.87 5.62
C TRP A 126 -10.74 20.01 7.09
N LEU A 127 -9.92 19.53 8.02
CA LEU A 127 -10.17 19.67 9.46
C LEU A 127 -10.14 21.14 9.91
N GLU A 128 -9.16 21.91 9.45
CA GLU A 128 -9.04 23.34 9.77
C GLU A 128 -10.29 24.13 9.31
N LEU A 129 -10.70 23.95 8.06
CA LEU A 129 -11.92 24.59 7.53
C LEU A 129 -13.20 24.13 8.25
N THR A 130 -13.22 22.86 8.67
CA THR A 130 -14.34 22.33 9.44
C THR A 130 -14.43 23.01 10.82
N ASP A 131 -13.31 23.22 11.50
CA ASP A 131 -13.25 23.95 12.75
C ASP A 131 -13.72 25.40 12.57
N GLU A 132 -13.28 26.07 11.50
CA GLU A 132 -13.71 27.44 11.17
C GLU A 132 -15.24 27.50 10.98
N ALA A 133 -15.81 26.55 10.24
CA ALA A 133 -17.24 26.47 10.02
C ALA A 133 -18.03 26.23 11.31
N ILE A 134 -17.54 25.32 12.17
CA ILE A 134 -18.13 25.06 13.49
C ILE A 134 -18.09 26.32 14.36
N GLN A 135 -16.97 27.03 14.39
CA GLN A 135 -16.83 28.27 15.15
C GLN A 135 -17.73 29.40 14.59
N ALA A 136 -17.82 29.55 13.27
CA ALA A 136 -18.73 30.49 12.63
C ALA A 136 -20.19 30.17 12.96
N LYS A 137 -20.57 28.88 12.94
CA LYS A 137 -21.90 28.43 13.36
C LYS A 137 -22.21 28.76 14.82
N LYS A 138 -21.27 28.52 15.75
CA LYS A 138 -21.39 28.89 17.16
C LYS A 138 -21.61 30.39 17.37
N ARG A 139 -21.01 31.22 16.52
CA ARG A 139 -21.15 32.71 16.53
C ARG A 139 -22.38 33.21 15.78
N HIS A 140 -23.22 32.32 15.20
CA HIS A 140 -24.35 32.65 14.35
C HIS A 140 -23.98 33.43 13.06
N ASP A 141 -22.73 33.33 12.60
CA ASP A 141 -22.28 33.93 11.35
C ASP A 141 -22.65 33.04 10.15
N VAL A 142 -23.87 33.28 9.63
CA VAL A 142 -24.45 32.46 8.56
C VAL A 142 -23.64 32.55 7.26
N THR A 143 -23.08 33.73 6.96
CA THR A 143 -22.33 33.94 5.72
C THR A 143 -21.03 33.15 5.74
N SER A 144 -20.28 33.26 6.82
CA SER A 144 -18.99 32.57 6.95
C SER A 144 -19.16 31.06 6.99
N TYR A 145 -20.08 30.49 7.78
CA TYR A 145 -20.18 29.03 7.84
C TYR A 145 -20.68 28.41 6.53
N LYS A 146 -21.52 29.09 5.76
CA LYS A 146 -21.96 28.60 4.44
C LYS A 146 -20.80 28.58 3.44
N ALA A 147 -20.01 29.66 3.37
CA ALA A 147 -18.84 29.72 2.51
C ALA A 147 -17.83 28.63 2.87
N SER A 148 -17.51 28.47 4.15
CA SER A 148 -16.61 27.41 4.61
C SER A 148 -17.17 26.01 4.31
N TYR A 149 -18.48 25.79 4.43
CA TYR A 149 -19.10 24.50 4.13
C TYR A 149 -18.99 24.11 2.65
N GLU A 150 -19.16 25.05 1.72
CA GLU A 150 -18.94 24.78 0.29
C GLU A 150 -17.50 24.34 0.00
N GLU A 151 -16.52 24.94 0.67
CA GLU A 151 -15.12 24.61 0.53
C GLU A 151 -14.80 23.22 1.19
N ILE A 152 -15.38 22.96 2.35
CA ILE A 152 -15.31 21.64 3.04
C ILE A 152 -15.78 20.54 2.10
N GLN A 153 -16.92 20.72 1.40
CA GLN A 153 -17.45 19.72 0.47
C GLN A 153 -16.52 19.47 -0.74
N LYS A 154 -15.87 20.50 -1.25
CA LYS A 154 -14.88 20.34 -2.32
C LYS A 154 -13.66 19.56 -1.83
N LEU A 155 -13.11 19.93 -0.67
CA LEU A 155 -11.97 19.21 -0.09
C LEU A 155 -12.31 17.76 0.26
N TYR A 156 -13.50 17.50 0.79
CA TYR A 156 -13.99 16.15 1.02
C TYR A 156 -13.98 15.31 -0.25
N THR A 157 -14.51 15.86 -1.34
CA THR A 157 -14.54 15.17 -2.65
C THR A 157 -13.14 14.88 -3.17
N TYR A 158 -12.22 15.84 -3.07
CA TYR A 158 -10.83 15.64 -3.47
C TYR A 158 -10.13 14.60 -2.60
N LEU A 159 -10.31 14.67 -1.28
CA LEU A 159 -9.72 13.75 -0.34
C LEU A 159 -10.17 12.31 -0.59
N GLN A 160 -11.49 12.08 -0.80
CA GLN A 160 -12.00 10.78 -1.22
C GLN A 160 -11.37 10.30 -2.53
N ALA A 161 -11.27 11.18 -3.53
CA ALA A 161 -10.67 10.81 -4.81
C ALA A 161 -9.19 10.40 -4.66
N TYR A 162 -8.42 11.09 -3.81
CA TYR A 162 -7.03 10.74 -3.54
C TYR A 162 -6.90 9.42 -2.76
N ILE A 163 -7.76 9.19 -1.76
CA ILE A 163 -7.76 7.93 -0.97
C ILE A 163 -8.05 6.75 -1.90
N ARG A 164 -9.10 6.83 -2.72
CA ARG A 164 -9.46 5.79 -3.70
C ARG A 164 -8.37 5.61 -4.77
N GLY A 165 -7.81 6.70 -5.27
CA GLY A 165 -6.71 6.62 -6.24
C GLY A 165 -5.46 5.95 -5.68
N LEU A 166 -5.16 6.15 -4.40
CA LEU A 166 -4.06 5.45 -3.72
C LEU A 166 -4.37 3.96 -3.53
N ASP A 167 -5.60 3.63 -3.15
CA ASP A 167 -6.07 2.25 -3.01
C ASP A 167 -5.97 1.48 -4.35
N ASP A 168 -6.47 2.08 -5.43
CA ASP A 168 -6.39 1.53 -6.79
C ASP A 168 -4.95 1.31 -7.25
N LEU A 169 -4.07 2.28 -6.98
CA LEU A 169 -2.66 2.19 -7.36
C LEU A 169 -1.95 1.05 -6.62
N ARG A 170 -2.23 0.89 -5.33
CA ARG A 170 -1.70 -0.20 -4.51
C ARG A 170 -2.29 -1.55 -4.90
N PHE A 171 -3.59 -1.62 -5.19
CA PHE A 171 -4.24 -2.83 -5.69
C PHE A 171 -3.62 -3.31 -6.99
N LYS A 172 -3.36 -2.38 -7.93
CA LYS A 172 -2.70 -2.70 -9.20
C LYS A 172 -1.28 -3.24 -9.00
N ALA A 173 -0.48 -2.60 -8.16
CA ALA A 173 0.87 -3.08 -7.83
C ALA A 173 0.84 -4.47 -7.18
N ASN A 174 -0.18 -4.75 -6.35
CA ASN A 174 -0.38 -6.06 -5.74
C ASN A 174 -0.78 -7.12 -6.78
N SER A 175 -1.66 -6.78 -7.72
CA SER A 175 -2.05 -7.68 -8.82
C SER A 175 -0.85 -8.11 -9.66
N GLU A 176 0.08 -7.20 -9.95
CA GLU A 176 1.32 -7.53 -10.65
C GLU A 176 2.20 -8.51 -9.84
N ASN A 177 2.24 -8.38 -8.52
CA ASN A 177 2.93 -9.33 -7.64
C ASN A 177 2.27 -10.73 -7.65
N TYR A 178 0.94 -10.82 -7.71
CA TYR A 178 0.22 -12.10 -7.88
C TYR A 178 0.60 -12.80 -9.20
N ASP A 179 0.66 -12.08 -10.31
CA ASP A 179 1.05 -12.64 -11.59
C ASP A 179 2.49 -13.16 -11.58
N VAL A 180 3.39 -12.48 -10.89
CA VAL A 180 4.77 -12.93 -10.69
C VAL A 180 4.81 -14.19 -9.84
N LEU A 181 4.09 -14.23 -8.72
CA LEU A 181 4.00 -15.39 -7.83
C LEU A 181 3.45 -16.61 -8.58
N TYR A 182 2.34 -16.44 -9.34
CA TYR A 182 1.74 -17.50 -10.12
C TYR A 182 2.71 -18.09 -11.15
N ARG A 183 3.49 -17.25 -11.81
CA ARG A 183 4.55 -17.71 -12.73
C ARG A 183 5.61 -18.53 -12.01
N TYR A 184 6.08 -18.11 -10.84
CA TYR A 184 7.06 -18.88 -10.06
C TYR A 184 6.51 -20.25 -9.62
N LEU A 185 5.27 -20.31 -9.15
CA LEU A 185 4.64 -21.56 -8.74
C LEU A 185 4.50 -22.55 -9.93
N ARG A 186 4.19 -22.04 -11.11
CA ARG A 186 4.08 -22.85 -12.33
C ARG A 186 5.41 -23.44 -12.81
N TYR A 187 6.53 -22.85 -12.44
CA TYR A 187 7.87 -23.41 -12.74
C TYR A 187 8.30 -24.49 -11.74
N LEU A 188 7.57 -24.67 -10.64
CA LEU A 188 7.84 -25.70 -9.61
C LEU A 188 7.05 -27.00 -9.86
N GLU A 189 6.03 -26.99 -10.74
CA GLU A 189 5.33 -28.17 -11.23
C GLU A 189 6.10 -28.83 -12.41
#